data_6145c5675fa1d6be47e161f1e4546f08
#
_entry.id   6145c5675fa1d6be47e161f1e4546f08
#
_cell.length_a   1.000
_cell.length_b   1.000
_cell.length_c   1.000
_cell.angle_alpha   90.00
_cell.angle_beta   90.00
_cell.angle_gamma   90.00
#
_symmetry.space_group_name_H-M   'P 1'
#
loop_
_entity.id
_entity.type
_entity.pdbx_description
1 polymer ?
#
loop_
_entity_poly.entity_id
_entity_poly.type
_entity_poly.pdbx_seq_one_letter_code
_entity_poly.pdbx_strand_id
1 'polypeptide(L)'
;IRGVAKGDYRIYALQDMDGNYMYNQKSEKLAFTPEVIMPSWKPDIRQDTLWIDSLHIKDIKQVPYTHFLPDDVVLNSFTPTQTDRYFLKSERKEPNHFTLFFSYGDADLPQITGLNFNDKDAFITEPSLNQDTIIYWLRDTALVNQDTLRMQMLYNMTDSVGKLVPKTDTLEILSKVPYAKRLKRQQEEYDKWVKKQEKAKERGKAFETTMPVTPLEVRYNVPSQMDPDQNPTFELPTPIAKTDTSKIHLYEKIDSLWYRAKYNF
;
A
#
# COMPACT_ATOMS: atom_id res chain seq x y z
N ILE A 1 -35.68 15.80 12.14
CA ILE A 1 -36.77 15.86 11.12
C ILE A 1 -38.07 15.97 11.92
N ARG A 2 -38.98 16.90 11.52
CA ARG A 2 -40.25 17.10 12.16
C ARG A 2 -41.36 17.11 11.11
N GLY A 3 -42.62 16.78 11.53
CA GLY A 3 -43.79 16.87 10.64
C GLY A 3 -43.90 15.76 9.59
N VAL A 4 -43.28 14.61 9.82
CA VAL A 4 -43.44 13.43 8.96
C VAL A 4 -44.81 12.78 9.22
N ALA A 5 -45.47 12.30 8.16
CA ALA A 5 -46.70 11.54 8.27
C ALA A 5 -46.47 10.19 8.99
N LYS A 6 -47.57 9.60 9.49
CA LYS A 6 -47.48 8.25 10.05
C LYS A 6 -47.14 7.25 8.95
N GLY A 7 -46.14 6.41 9.19
CA GLY A 7 -45.69 5.41 8.22
C GLY A 7 -44.32 4.84 8.61
N ASP A 8 -43.84 3.92 7.80
CA ASP A 8 -42.54 3.29 7.96
C ASP A 8 -41.49 4.02 7.14
N TYR A 9 -40.39 4.40 7.79
CA TYR A 9 -39.33 5.20 7.17
C TYR A 9 -37.99 4.49 7.24
N ARG A 10 -37.21 4.61 6.17
CA ARG A 10 -35.77 4.36 6.17
C ARG A 10 -35.05 5.68 6.05
N ILE A 11 -34.05 5.90 6.89
CA ILE A 11 -33.30 7.16 6.93
C ILE A 11 -31.97 6.97 6.24
N TYR A 12 -31.67 7.88 5.33
CA TYR A 12 -30.39 8.01 4.64
C TYR A 12 -29.91 9.45 4.83
N ALA A 13 -28.61 9.60 5.01
CA ALA A 13 -27.96 10.88 4.96
C ALA A 13 -26.84 10.85 3.92
N LEU A 14 -26.74 11.90 3.13
CA LEU A 14 -25.74 12.11 2.11
C LEU A 14 -24.99 13.39 2.38
N GLN A 15 -23.67 13.33 2.42
CA GLN A 15 -22.84 14.53 2.34
C GLN A 15 -22.69 14.89 0.86
N ASP A 16 -23.67 15.60 0.36
CA ASP A 16 -23.77 16.03 -1.03
C ASP A 16 -22.79 17.19 -1.28
N MET A 17 -21.80 16.95 -2.15
CA MET A 17 -20.73 17.92 -2.41
C MET A 17 -21.07 18.87 -3.58
N ASP A 18 -21.95 18.48 -4.47
CA ASP A 18 -22.34 19.26 -5.65
C ASP A 18 -23.78 19.77 -5.63
N GLY A 19 -24.58 19.42 -4.60
CA GLY A 19 -25.92 19.93 -4.40
C GLY A 19 -26.99 19.30 -5.31
N ASN A 20 -26.70 18.11 -5.88
CA ASN A 20 -27.62 17.45 -6.80
C ASN A 20 -28.59 16.44 -6.15
N TYR A 21 -28.46 16.21 -4.84
CA TYR A 21 -29.24 15.28 -4.02
C TYR A 21 -29.10 13.80 -4.43
N MET A 22 -27.99 13.45 -5.11
CA MET A 22 -27.70 12.10 -5.54
C MET A 22 -26.28 11.69 -5.14
N TYR A 23 -26.09 10.44 -4.73
CA TYR A 23 -24.77 9.88 -4.57
C TYR A 23 -24.17 9.59 -5.94
N ASN A 24 -23.26 10.44 -6.40
CA ASN A 24 -22.62 10.33 -7.71
C ASN A 24 -21.10 10.56 -7.67
N GLN A 25 -20.59 11.06 -6.56
CA GLN A 25 -19.17 11.28 -6.37
C GLN A 25 -18.62 10.31 -5.32
N LYS A 26 -17.46 9.70 -5.64
CA LYS A 26 -16.80 8.72 -4.77
C LYS A 26 -16.28 9.31 -3.45
N SER A 27 -16.14 10.64 -3.37
CA SER A 27 -15.76 11.38 -2.16
C SER A 27 -16.90 11.67 -1.22
N GLU A 28 -18.15 11.50 -1.68
CA GLU A 28 -19.34 11.73 -0.86
C GLU A 28 -19.50 10.66 0.21
N LYS A 29 -19.93 11.10 1.39
CA LYS A 29 -20.20 10.19 2.50
C LYS A 29 -21.66 9.82 2.56
N LEU A 30 -21.90 8.57 2.84
CA LEU A 30 -23.23 8.03 3.10
C LEU A 30 -23.39 7.68 4.57
N ALA A 31 -24.62 7.77 5.07
CA ALA A 31 -25.03 7.17 6.34
C ALA A 31 -26.44 6.62 6.21
N PHE A 32 -26.70 5.49 6.78
CA PHE A 32 -28.02 4.88 6.82
C PHE A 32 -28.17 3.95 8.02
N THR A 33 -29.42 3.65 8.37
CA THR A 33 -29.74 2.58 9.30
C THR A 33 -30.50 1.48 8.59
N PRO A 34 -30.22 0.20 8.85
CA PRO A 34 -30.99 -0.91 8.32
C PRO A 34 -32.39 -1.01 8.93
N GLU A 35 -32.57 -0.38 10.08
CA GLU A 35 -33.83 -0.42 10.83
C GLU A 35 -34.90 0.45 10.20
N VAL A 36 -36.14 -0.04 10.24
CA VAL A 36 -37.33 0.72 9.85
C VAL A 36 -37.79 1.54 11.05
N ILE A 37 -37.93 2.82 10.85
CA ILE A 37 -38.33 3.76 11.91
C ILE A 37 -39.79 4.15 11.74
N MET A 38 -40.55 3.93 12.77
CA MET A 38 -41.97 4.40 12.87
C MET A 38 -42.03 5.63 13.78
N PRO A 39 -42.22 6.83 13.20
CA PRO A 39 -42.38 8.04 14.02
C PRO A 39 -43.61 7.97 14.90
N SER A 40 -43.44 8.34 16.13
CA SER A 40 -44.51 8.46 17.12
C SER A 40 -44.33 9.71 17.99
N TRP A 41 -45.29 9.99 18.83
CA TRP A 41 -45.20 11.10 19.77
C TRP A 41 -45.91 10.74 21.05
N LYS A 42 -45.50 11.37 22.14
CA LYS A 42 -46.16 11.33 23.46
C LYS A 42 -46.13 12.71 24.09
N PRO A 43 -47.13 13.04 24.96
CA PRO A 43 -46.99 14.20 25.85
C PRO A 43 -45.89 13.94 26.87
N ASP A 44 -45.06 14.93 27.13
CA ASP A 44 -43.96 14.85 28.09
C ASP A 44 -43.74 16.22 28.75
N ILE A 45 -42.90 16.26 29.78
CA ILE A 45 -42.57 17.47 30.52
C ILE A 45 -41.05 17.67 30.44
N ARG A 46 -40.65 18.86 30.02
CA ARG A 46 -39.24 19.25 30.06
C ARG A 46 -39.00 20.36 31.06
N GLN A 47 -37.80 20.39 31.58
CA GLN A 47 -37.33 21.46 32.44
C GLN A 47 -36.70 22.56 31.58
N ASP A 48 -37.30 23.78 31.65
CA ASP A 48 -36.73 24.98 31.04
C ASP A 48 -36.08 25.84 32.12
N THR A 49 -34.78 26.13 31.95
CA THR A 49 -34.03 26.98 32.86
C THR A 49 -33.96 28.40 32.31
N LEU A 50 -34.49 29.36 33.05
CA LEU A 50 -34.38 30.78 32.75
C LEU A 50 -33.14 31.34 33.43
N TRP A 51 -32.27 31.98 32.70
CA TRP A 51 -31.03 32.55 33.19
C TRP A 51 -31.14 34.06 33.36
N ILE A 52 -30.52 34.63 34.42
CA ILE A 52 -30.31 36.06 34.58
C ILE A 52 -29.09 36.49 33.78
N ASP A 53 -28.02 35.70 33.92
CA ASP A 53 -26.76 35.82 33.20
C ASP A 53 -26.14 34.43 33.00
N SER A 54 -24.92 34.33 32.47
CA SER A 54 -24.26 33.08 32.17
C SER A 54 -23.96 32.16 33.37
N LEU A 55 -24.12 32.67 34.61
CA LEU A 55 -23.78 31.95 35.84
C LEU A 55 -24.97 31.84 36.83
N HIS A 56 -26.00 32.69 36.70
CA HIS A 56 -27.12 32.77 37.67
C HIS A 56 -28.44 32.34 37.04
N ILE A 57 -29.07 31.35 37.64
CA ILE A 57 -30.39 30.87 37.24
C ILE A 57 -31.44 31.81 37.88
N LYS A 58 -32.37 32.30 37.06
CA LYS A 58 -33.51 33.10 37.48
C LYS A 58 -34.64 32.22 37.98
N ASP A 59 -34.98 31.19 37.24
CA ASP A 59 -36.11 30.32 37.50
C ASP A 59 -35.97 28.99 36.76
N ILE A 60 -36.60 27.95 37.27
CA ILE A 60 -36.67 26.62 36.67
C ILE A 60 -38.16 26.27 36.55
N LYS A 61 -38.62 26.13 35.30
CA LYS A 61 -40.01 25.80 34.99
C LYS A 61 -40.14 24.43 34.36
N GLN A 62 -41.15 23.72 34.75
CA GLN A 62 -41.58 22.51 34.07
C GLN A 62 -42.60 22.86 33.00
N VAL A 63 -42.27 22.62 31.73
CA VAL A 63 -43.12 23.00 30.61
C VAL A 63 -43.56 21.72 29.85
N PRO A 64 -44.88 21.53 29.68
CA PRO A 64 -45.38 20.42 28.88
C PRO A 64 -45.00 20.62 27.42
N TYR A 65 -44.56 19.54 26.76
CA TYR A 65 -44.22 19.54 25.34
C TYR A 65 -44.62 18.23 24.69
N THR A 66 -44.63 18.22 23.36
CA THR A 66 -44.79 17.01 22.57
C THR A 66 -43.43 16.38 22.30
N HIS A 67 -43.21 15.20 22.85
CA HIS A 67 -41.99 14.44 22.65
C HIS A 67 -42.14 13.55 21.40
N PHE A 68 -41.31 13.79 20.40
CA PHE A 68 -41.27 12.99 19.17
C PHE A 68 -40.27 11.86 19.32
N LEU A 69 -40.69 10.65 18.90
CA LEU A 69 -39.93 9.42 19.02
C LEU A 69 -39.75 8.75 17.62
N PRO A 70 -38.65 7.98 17.42
CA PRO A 70 -37.48 7.90 18.30
C PRO A 70 -36.66 9.20 18.27
N ASP A 71 -36.02 9.54 19.36
CA ASP A 71 -35.16 10.73 19.52
C ASP A 71 -33.65 10.40 19.58
N ASP A 72 -33.32 9.10 19.55
CA ASP A 72 -32.00 8.54 19.70
C ASP A 72 -31.42 7.98 18.38
N VAL A 73 -31.97 8.35 17.22
CA VAL A 73 -31.49 7.88 15.92
C VAL A 73 -30.13 8.49 15.60
N VAL A 74 -29.10 7.66 15.60
CA VAL A 74 -27.74 8.02 15.25
C VAL A 74 -27.37 7.40 13.91
N LEU A 75 -26.89 8.20 12.98
CA LEU A 75 -26.36 7.76 11.68
C LEU A 75 -24.85 7.94 11.66
N ASN A 76 -24.12 6.85 11.49
CA ASN A 76 -22.68 6.90 11.31
C ASN A 76 -22.35 7.06 9.83
N SER A 77 -21.67 8.16 9.48
CA SER A 77 -21.29 8.43 8.09
C SER A 77 -19.98 7.72 7.74
N PHE A 78 -19.94 7.14 6.56
CA PHE A 78 -18.76 6.49 6.00
C PHE A 78 -18.57 6.86 4.54
N THR A 79 -17.34 6.78 4.06
CA THR A 79 -17.06 6.85 2.62
C THR A 79 -17.05 5.43 2.09
N PRO A 80 -17.90 5.10 1.09
CA PRO A 80 -17.89 3.76 0.49
C PRO A 80 -16.51 3.39 -0.06
N THR A 81 -16.08 2.17 0.22
CA THR A 81 -14.79 1.67 -0.28
C THR A 81 -14.80 1.64 -1.81
N GLN A 82 -13.78 2.25 -2.40
CA GLN A 82 -13.60 2.25 -3.84
C GLN A 82 -12.97 0.93 -4.25
N THR A 83 -13.68 0.15 -5.04
CA THR A 83 -13.22 -1.16 -5.54
C THR A 83 -12.99 -1.16 -7.05
N ASP A 84 -13.19 -0.01 -7.70
CA ASP A 84 -12.95 0.11 -9.13
C ASP A 84 -11.48 -0.05 -9.45
N ARG A 85 -11.19 -0.99 -10.34
CA ARG A 85 -9.85 -1.29 -10.79
C ARG A 85 -9.57 -0.63 -12.13
N TYR A 86 -8.52 0.17 -12.18
CA TYR A 86 -7.94 0.72 -13.40
C TYR A 86 -6.43 0.88 -13.25
N PHE A 87 -5.74 0.86 -14.37
CA PHE A 87 -4.30 1.09 -14.40
C PHE A 87 -4.01 2.57 -14.13
N LEU A 88 -3.12 2.83 -13.16
CA LEU A 88 -2.72 4.18 -12.78
C LEU A 88 -1.47 4.64 -13.53
N LYS A 89 -0.40 3.89 -13.40
CA LYS A 89 0.91 4.19 -13.97
C LYS A 89 1.85 3.00 -13.93
N SER A 90 2.95 3.12 -14.68
CA SER A 90 4.14 2.27 -14.55
C SER A 90 5.36 3.12 -14.17
N GLU A 91 6.29 2.56 -13.42
CA GLU A 91 7.54 3.21 -13.05
C GLU A 91 8.72 2.22 -13.18
N ARG A 92 9.87 2.70 -13.68
CA ARG A 92 11.15 1.98 -13.70
C ARG A 92 12.22 2.87 -13.07
N LYS A 93 12.21 2.95 -11.74
CA LYS A 93 13.16 3.78 -10.97
C LYS A 93 14.56 3.20 -11.03
N GLU A 94 14.65 1.88 -10.86
CA GLU A 94 15.88 1.11 -10.94
C GLU A 94 15.89 0.28 -12.23
N PRO A 95 17.06 -0.04 -12.77
CA PRO A 95 17.16 -0.73 -14.06
C PRO A 95 16.71 -2.19 -14.02
N ASN A 96 16.75 -2.83 -12.86
CA ASN A 96 16.51 -4.26 -12.64
C ASN A 96 15.05 -4.63 -12.40
N HIS A 97 14.15 -3.67 -12.26
CA HIS A 97 12.71 -3.93 -12.10
C HIS A 97 11.87 -2.76 -12.61
N PHE A 98 10.61 -3.04 -12.88
CA PHE A 98 9.57 -2.03 -13.05
C PHE A 98 8.35 -2.37 -12.19
N THR A 99 7.56 -1.35 -11.88
CA THR A 99 6.39 -1.48 -11.04
C THR A 99 5.16 -0.98 -11.78
N LEU A 100 4.08 -1.75 -11.70
CA LEU A 100 2.75 -1.39 -12.17
C LEU A 100 1.87 -1.04 -10.98
N PHE A 101 1.11 0.05 -11.09
CA PHE A 101 0.21 0.54 -10.05
C PHE A 101 -1.24 0.53 -10.56
N PHE A 102 -2.11 -0.02 -9.77
CA PHE A 102 -3.55 -0.06 -10.00
C PHE A 102 -4.30 0.62 -8.86
N SER A 103 -5.50 1.11 -9.13
CA SER A 103 -6.36 1.73 -8.11
C SER A 103 -6.92 0.73 -7.10
N TYR A 104 -7.04 -0.53 -7.49
CA TYR A 104 -7.52 -1.64 -6.67
C TYR A 104 -6.89 -2.96 -7.12
N GLY A 105 -6.75 -3.91 -6.20
CA GLY A 105 -6.16 -5.21 -6.49
C GLY A 105 -7.09 -6.17 -7.24
N ASP A 106 -6.50 -7.24 -7.79
CA ASP A 106 -7.21 -8.35 -8.40
C ASP A 106 -6.41 -9.63 -8.16
N ALA A 107 -7.11 -10.73 -7.94
CA ALA A 107 -6.49 -12.05 -7.80
C ALA A 107 -5.76 -12.48 -9.08
N ASP A 108 -6.28 -12.06 -10.24
CA ASP A 108 -5.64 -12.31 -11.53
C ASP A 108 -4.60 -11.24 -11.82
N LEU A 109 -3.33 -11.65 -11.79
CA LEU A 109 -2.22 -10.74 -12.10
C LEU A 109 -2.20 -10.39 -13.60
N PRO A 110 -1.75 -9.16 -13.96
CA PRO A 110 -1.61 -8.75 -15.35
C PRO A 110 -0.68 -9.68 -16.14
N GLN A 111 -1.08 -10.07 -17.33
CA GLN A 111 -0.27 -10.82 -18.26
C GLN A 111 0.53 -9.86 -19.13
N ILE A 112 1.84 -10.06 -19.17
CA ILE A 112 2.76 -9.22 -19.94
C ILE A 112 3.24 -9.99 -21.17
N THR A 113 3.12 -9.38 -22.35
CA THR A 113 3.67 -9.88 -23.60
C THR A 113 4.69 -8.89 -24.13
N GLY A 114 5.94 -9.32 -24.28
CA GLY A 114 7.02 -8.49 -24.81
C GLY A 114 6.85 -8.14 -26.28
N LEU A 115 7.05 -6.87 -26.65
CA LEU A 115 7.05 -6.41 -28.04
C LEU A 115 8.44 -6.21 -28.61
N ASN A 116 9.42 -5.91 -27.75
CA ASN A 116 10.82 -5.72 -28.15
C ASN A 116 11.80 -6.58 -27.34
N PHE A 117 11.28 -7.57 -26.62
CA PHE A 117 12.04 -8.55 -25.86
C PHE A 117 11.28 -9.88 -25.79
N ASN A 118 11.98 -10.95 -25.41
CA ASN A 118 11.36 -12.25 -25.13
C ASN A 118 10.83 -12.24 -23.70
N ASP A 119 9.52 -12.45 -23.52
CA ASP A 119 8.82 -12.45 -22.22
C ASP A 119 8.88 -13.80 -21.49
N LYS A 120 9.31 -14.86 -22.18
CA LYS A 120 9.40 -16.19 -21.56
C LYS A 120 10.42 -16.19 -20.42
N ASP A 121 9.96 -16.49 -19.21
CA ASP A 121 10.76 -16.49 -17.99
C ASP A 121 11.52 -15.17 -17.71
N ALA A 122 11.06 -14.06 -18.28
CA ALA A 122 11.73 -12.77 -18.21
C ALA A 122 11.65 -12.11 -16.83
N PHE A 123 10.64 -12.48 -16.02
CA PHE A 123 10.31 -11.77 -14.79
C PHE A 123 10.21 -12.70 -13.58
N ILE A 124 10.53 -12.15 -12.41
CA ILE A 124 10.03 -12.61 -11.12
C ILE A 124 8.98 -11.60 -10.70
N THR A 125 7.74 -12.04 -10.44
CA THR A 125 6.63 -11.18 -10.11
C THR A 125 6.42 -11.14 -8.59
N GLU A 126 6.36 -9.93 -8.04
CA GLU A 126 6.16 -9.68 -6.61
C GLU A 126 4.96 -8.74 -6.44
N PRO A 127 3.76 -9.28 -6.16
CA PRO A 127 2.58 -8.48 -5.86
C PRO A 127 2.61 -7.97 -4.42
N SER A 128 2.05 -6.78 -4.20
CA SER A 128 1.73 -6.28 -2.86
C SER A 128 0.67 -7.16 -2.18
N LEU A 129 0.52 -7.01 -0.87
CA LEU A 129 -0.51 -7.74 -0.09
C LEU A 129 -1.93 -7.50 -0.66
N ASN A 130 -2.21 -6.28 -1.11
CA ASN A 130 -3.49 -5.90 -1.70
C ASN A 130 -3.56 -6.18 -3.22
N GLN A 131 -2.48 -6.65 -3.84
CA GLN A 131 -2.38 -6.92 -5.29
C GLN A 131 -2.69 -5.70 -6.18
N ASP A 132 -2.55 -4.50 -5.65
CA ASP A 132 -2.73 -3.22 -6.35
C ASP A 132 -1.41 -2.66 -6.91
N THR A 133 -0.31 -3.11 -6.35
CA THR A 133 1.06 -2.75 -6.76
C THR A 133 1.82 -4.02 -7.08
N ILE A 134 2.38 -4.11 -8.28
CA ILE A 134 3.05 -5.31 -8.74
C ILE A 134 4.43 -4.96 -9.27
N ILE A 135 5.46 -5.57 -8.69
CA ILE A 135 6.85 -5.41 -9.09
C ILE A 135 7.24 -6.58 -10.01
N TYR A 136 7.82 -6.26 -11.16
CA TYR A 136 8.36 -7.21 -12.10
C TYR A 136 9.89 -7.09 -12.12
N TRP A 137 10.57 -8.04 -11.50
CA TRP A 137 12.02 -8.12 -11.46
C TRP A 137 12.55 -8.77 -12.73
N LEU A 138 13.47 -8.10 -13.42
CA LEU A 138 14.07 -8.57 -14.67
C LEU A 138 15.12 -9.65 -14.36
N ARG A 139 14.97 -10.82 -14.96
CA ARG A 139 15.89 -11.95 -14.74
C ARG A 139 17.11 -11.90 -15.68
N ASP A 140 16.99 -11.23 -16.83
CA ASP A 140 18.05 -11.15 -17.81
C ASP A 140 18.75 -9.79 -17.77
N THR A 141 20.09 -9.82 -17.73
CA THR A 141 20.93 -8.62 -17.79
C THR A 141 20.76 -7.84 -19.10
N ALA A 142 20.41 -8.51 -20.21
CA ALA A 142 20.11 -7.84 -21.46
C ALA A 142 18.90 -6.91 -21.30
N LEU A 143 17.83 -7.38 -20.64
CA LEU A 143 16.65 -6.56 -20.33
C LEU A 143 16.95 -5.43 -19.34
N VAL A 144 17.78 -5.69 -18.34
CA VAL A 144 18.25 -4.68 -17.39
C VAL A 144 18.99 -3.55 -18.12
N ASN A 145 19.75 -3.87 -19.16
CA ASN A 145 20.54 -2.90 -19.93
C ASN A 145 19.74 -2.23 -21.06
N GLN A 146 18.56 -2.73 -21.38
CA GLN A 146 17.67 -2.10 -22.35
C GLN A 146 16.98 -0.87 -21.75
N ASP A 147 17.15 0.29 -22.36
CA ASP A 147 16.62 1.56 -21.84
C ASP A 147 15.10 1.63 -21.91
N THR A 148 14.49 1.06 -22.92
CA THR A 148 13.05 1.08 -23.16
C THR A 148 12.50 -0.34 -23.31
N LEU A 149 11.56 -0.73 -22.46
CA LEU A 149 10.81 -1.96 -22.57
C LEU A 149 9.42 -1.65 -23.15
N ARG A 150 9.08 -2.29 -24.28
CA ARG A 150 7.78 -2.19 -24.93
C ARG A 150 7.03 -3.50 -24.76
N MET A 151 5.80 -3.43 -24.27
CA MET A 151 5.00 -4.61 -23.94
C MET A 151 3.51 -4.35 -24.09
N GLN A 152 2.76 -5.40 -24.30
CA GLN A 152 1.32 -5.41 -24.10
C GLN A 152 1.02 -5.95 -22.70
N MET A 153 0.06 -5.33 -22.03
CA MET A 153 -0.43 -5.74 -20.74
C MET A 153 -1.91 -6.05 -20.85
N LEU A 154 -2.28 -7.30 -20.60
CA LEU A 154 -3.67 -7.74 -20.48
C LEU A 154 -4.01 -7.81 -18.99
N TYR A 155 -5.04 -7.09 -18.56
CA TYR A 155 -5.49 -7.03 -17.17
C TYR A 155 -7.00 -6.80 -17.08
N ASN A 156 -7.60 -7.08 -15.93
CA ASN A 156 -8.98 -6.76 -15.67
C ASN A 156 -9.15 -5.30 -15.25
N MET A 157 -10.10 -4.60 -15.84
CA MET A 157 -10.49 -3.23 -15.50
C MET A 157 -11.99 -3.19 -15.18
N THR A 158 -12.38 -2.32 -14.25
CA THR A 158 -13.79 -2.10 -13.93
C THR A 158 -14.44 -1.23 -15.02
N ASP A 159 -15.54 -1.71 -15.60
CA ASP A 159 -16.34 -0.97 -16.57
C ASP A 159 -17.28 0.05 -15.89
N SER A 160 -18.08 0.76 -16.69
CA SER A 160 -19.02 1.78 -16.21
C SER A 160 -20.17 1.23 -15.34
N VAL A 161 -20.38 -0.08 -15.34
CA VAL A 161 -21.41 -0.78 -14.53
C VAL A 161 -20.81 -1.47 -13.30
N GLY A 162 -19.52 -1.31 -13.05
CA GLY A 162 -18.82 -1.90 -11.90
C GLY A 162 -18.37 -3.35 -12.09
N LYS A 163 -18.38 -3.87 -13.33
CA LYS A 163 -17.97 -5.24 -13.64
C LYS A 163 -16.53 -5.28 -14.15
N LEU A 164 -15.73 -6.26 -13.69
CA LEU A 164 -14.39 -6.51 -14.22
C LEU A 164 -14.49 -7.06 -15.65
N VAL A 165 -13.80 -6.39 -16.57
CA VAL A 165 -13.66 -6.77 -17.98
C VAL A 165 -12.21 -6.77 -18.41
N PRO A 166 -11.78 -7.70 -19.26
CA PRO A 166 -10.39 -7.74 -19.74
C PRO A 166 -10.10 -6.52 -20.62
N LYS A 167 -8.96 -5.89 -20.39
CA LYS A 167 -8.44 -4.77 -21.17
C LYS A 167 -6.98 -5.02 -21.54
N THR A 168 -6.61 -4.64 -22.76
CA THR A 168 -5.21 -4.68 -23.23
C THR A 168 -4.71 -3.27 -23.44
N ASP A 169 -3.63 -2.91 -22.78
CA ASP A 169 -2.91 -1.66 -22.98
C ASP A 169 -1.49 -1.94 -23.48
N THR A 170 -0.96 -1.04 -24.30
CA THR A 170 0.44 -1.07 -24.72
C THR A 170 1.24 -0.11 -23.85
N LEU A 171 2.27 -0.62 -23.21
CA LEU A 171 3.14 0.14 -22.33
C LEU A 171 4.52 0.32 -22.95
N GLU A 172 5.07 1.50 -22.74
CA GLU A 172 6.46 1.83 -23.05
C GLU A 172 7.12 2.33 -21.76
N ILE A 173 7.97 1.50 -21.17
CA ILE A 173 8.56 1.73 -19.86
C ILE A 173 10.03 2.09 -20.03
N LEU A 174 10.37 3.36 -19.73
CA LEU A 174 11.72 3.89 -19.86
C LEU A 174 12.49 3.74 -18.55
N SER A 175 13.75 3.37 -18.65
CA SER A 175 14.69 3.41 -17.51
C SER A 175 14.95 4.86 -17.11
N LYS A 176 14.82 5.18 -15.82
CA LYS A 176 15.10 6.52 -15.29
C LYS A 176 16.54 6.97 -15.58
N VAL A 177 17.48 6.04 -15.60
CA VAL A 177 18.87 6.30 -15.93
C VAL A 177 19.28 5.43 -17.12
N PRO A 178 19.57 6.02 -18.30
CA PRO A 178 19.99 5.30 -19.50
C PRO A 178 21.24 4.43 -19.25
N TYR A 179 21.33 3.31 -19.96
CA TYR A 179 22.43 2.35 -19.84
C TYR A 179 23.80 3.01 -20.08
N ALA A 180 23.92 3.83 -21.11
CA ALA A 180 25.17 4.54 -21.39
C ALA A 180 25.65 5.40 -20.22
N LYS A 181 24.71 6.07 -19.50
CA LYS A 181 25.04 6.88 -18.33
C LYS A 181 25.45 6.00 -17.14
N ARG A 182 24.81 4.83 -16.97
CA ARG A 182 25.17 3.85 -15.92
C ARG A 182 26.57 3.28 -16.18
N LEU A 183 26.85 2.89 -17.41
CA LEU A 183 28.15 2.37 -17.84
C LEU A 183 29.27 3.39 -17.59
N LYS A 184 29.03 4.66 -17.98
CA LYS A 184 30.00 5.75 -17.73
C LYS A 184 30.30 5.93 -16.24
N ARG A 185 29.26 5.93 -15.40
CA ARG A 185 29.43 6.02 -13.94
C ARG A 185 30.24 4.85 -13.37
N GLN A 186 29.94 3.64 -13.81
CA GLN A 186 30.67 2.45 -13.39
C GLN A 186 32.14 2.50 -13.80
N GLN A 187 32.44 2.98 -15.00
CA GLN A 187 33.81 3.18 -15.46
C GLN A 187 34.55 4.25 -14.64
N GLU A 188 33.90 5.37 -14.34
CA GLU A 188 34.48 6.42 -13.51
C GLU A 188 34.75 5.94 -12.07
N GLU A 189 33.89 5.11 -11.50
CA GLU A 189 34.09 4.49 -10.19
C GLU A 189 35.27 3.52 -10.21
N TYR A 190 35.35 2.68 -11.24
CA TYR A 190 36.48 1.76 -11.44
C TYR A 190 37.80 2.52 -11.58
N ASP A 191 37.86 3.55 -12.42
CA ASP A 191 39.07 4.37 -12.62
C ASP A 191 39.53 5.05 -11.33
N LYS A 192 38.57 5.55 -10.53
CA LYS A 192 38.86 6.12 -9.19
C LYS A 192 39.46 5.08 -8.24
N TRP A 193 38.88 3.87 -8.26
CA TRP A 193 39.37 2.76 -7.46
C TRP A 193 40.78 2.36 -7.88
N VAL A 194 41.06 2.16 -9.18
CA VAL A 194 42.38 1.85 -9.71
C VAL A 194 43.42 2.89 -9.26
N LYS A 195 43.15 4.18 -9.46
CA LYS A 195 44.04 5.27 -9.03
C LYS A 195 44.30 5.24 -7.52
N LYS A 196 43.30 4.82 -6.72
CA LYS A 196 43.48 4.67 -5.27
C LYS A 196 44.43 3.51 -4.93
N GLN A 197 44.31 2.39 -5.62
CA GLN A 197 45.17 1.21 -5.41
C GLN A 197 46.63 1.47 -5.86
N GLU A 198 46.80 2.13 -7.00
CA GLU A 198 48.14 2.54 -7.50
C GLU A 198 48.84 3.44 -6.46
N LYS A 199 48.18 4.48 -5.95
CA LYS A 199 48.74 5.34 -4.89
C LYS A 199 49.02 4.59 -3.59
N ALA A 200 48.24 3.56 -3.22
CA ALA A 200 48.51 2.74 -2.04
C ALA A 200 49.74 1.89 -2.28
N LYS A 201 49.92 1.29 -3.48
CA LYS A 201 51.10 0.52 -3.88
C LYS A 201 52.37 1.38 -3.85
N GLU A 202 52.33 2.58 -4.44
CA GLU A 202 53.45 3.52 -4.45
C GLU A 202 53.89 3.93 -3.03
N ARG A 203 52.95 4.00 -2.11
CA ARG A 203 53.22 4.35 -0.70
C ARG A 203 53.57 3.16 0.19
N GLY A 204 53.75 1.96 -0.39
CA GLY A 204 54.04 0.73 0.37
C GLY A 204 52.92 0.28 1.30
N LYS A 205 51.65 0.70 1.04
CA LYS A 205 50.48 0.30 1.80
C LYS A 205 49.84 -0.95 1.17
N ALA A 206 49.03 -1.65 1.95
CA ALA A 206 48.24 -2.75 1.44
C ALA A 206 47.32 -2.25 0.30
N PHE A 207 47.30 -2.98 -0.81
CA PHE A 207 46.45 -2.71 -1.98
C PHE A 207 45.76 -3.98 -2.47
N GLU A 208 44.63 -3.79 -3.16
CA GLU A 208 43.84 -4.87 -3.74
C GLU A 208 44.03 -4.90 -5.24
N THR A 209 44.07 -6.10 -5.84
CA THR A 209 44.20 -6.30 -7.29
C THR A 209 42.87 -6.37 -8.02
N THR A 210 41.80 -6.67 -7.31
CA THR A 210 40.44 -6.77 -7.84
C THR A 210 39.51 -5.87 -7.05
N MET A 211 38.62 -5.16 -7.75
CA MET A 211 37.62 -4.32 -7.09
C MET A 211 36.69 -5.20 -6.26
N PRO A 212 36.51 -4.92 -4.97
CA PRO A 212 35.62 -5.72 -4.12
C PRO A 212 34.18 -5.61 -4.60
N VAL A 213 33.49 -6.73 -4.61
CA VAL A 213 32.05 -6.77 -4.88
C VAL A 213 31.32 -6.22 -3.68
N THR A 214 30.42 -5.28 -3.91
CA THR A 214 29.56 -4.77 -2.84
C THR A 214 28.70 -5.92 -2.30
N PRO A 215 28.79 -6.25 -1.00
CA PRO A 215 27.99 -7.32 -0.43
C PRO A 215 26.50 -6.93 -0.47
N LEU A 216 25.64 -7.96 -0.55
CA LEU A 216 24.20 -7.78 -0.46
C LEU A 216 23.86 -7.21 0.93
N GLU A 217 23.15 -6.09 0.97
CA GLU A 217 22.71 -5.49 2.22
C GLU A 217 21.48 -6.23 2.73
N VAL A 218 21.61 -6.89 3.86
CA VAL A 218 20.51 -7.62 4.52
C VAL A 218 19.99 -6.77 5.66
N ARG A 219 18.72 -6.42 5.63
CA ARG A 219 18.04 -5.80 6.77
C ARG A 219 17.46 -6.89 7.65
N TYR A 220 17.46 -6.68 8.95
CA TYR A 220 16.91 -7.63 9.89
C TYR A 220 16.23 -6.90 11.06
N ASN A 221 15.21 -7.54 11.63
CA ASN A 221 14.44 -7.01 12.76
C ASN A 221 14.92 -7.50 14.12
N VAL A 222 16.08 -8.14 14.20
CA VAL A 222 16.58 -8.77 15.44
C VAL A 222 17.13 -7.72 16.40
N PRO A 223 16.44 -7.43 17.52
CA PRO A 223 16.97 -6.59 18.59
C PRO A 223 18.07 -7.31 19.39
N SER A 224 18.71 -6.59 20.33
CA SER A 224 19.73 -7.18 21.23
C SER A 224 19.16 -8.27 22.14
N GLN A 225 17.87 -8.23 22.43
CA GLN A 225 17.10 -9.25 23.14
C GLN A 225 15.79 -9.48 22.40
N MET A 226 15.43 -10.72 22.23
CA MET A 226 14.25 -11.13 21.47
C MET A 226 13.48 -12.17 22.29
N ASP A 227 12.16 -12.03 22.33
CA ASP A 227 11.30 -12.98 23.03
C ASP A 227 11.27 -14.33 22.30
N PRO A 228 11.13 -15.46 23.02
CA PRO A 228 11.17 -16.79 22.39
C PRO A 228 10.07 -17.08 21.37
N ASP A 229 8.98 -16.31 21.39
CA ASP A 229 7.84 -16.42 20.46
C ASP A 229 7.99 -15.53 19.22
N GLN A 230 9.04 -14.71 19.14
CA GLN A 230 9.32 -13.85 17.99
C GLN A 230 10.22 -14.56 16.99
N ASN A 231 9.96 -14.30 15.71
CA ASN A 231 10.78 -14.85 14.62
C ASN A 231 11.70 -13.78 14.03
N PRO A 232 13.01 -14.06 13.85
CA PRO A 232 13.91 -13.21 13.07
C PRO A 232 13.41 -13.10 11.63
N THR A 233 13.29 -11.87 11.12
CA THR A 233 12.95 -11.60 9.73
C THR A 233 14.13 -10.94 9.04
N PHE A 234 14.49 -11.47 7.87
CA PHE A 234 15.55 -10.93 7.02
C PHE A 234 14.94 -10.39 5.73
N GLU A 235 15.14 -9.11 5.48
CA GLU A 235 14.67 -8.43 4.28
C GLU A 235 15.85 -8.17 3.33
N LEU A 236 15.63 -8.48 2.08
CA LEU A 236 16.61 -8.30 1.02
C LEU A 236 16.08 -7.29 -0.01
N PRO A 237 16.93 -6.39 -0.51
CA PRO A 237 16.50 -5.36 -1.45
C PRO A 237 16.18 -5.89 -2.84
N THR A 238 16.54 -7.15 -3.12
CA THR A 238 16.32 -7.82 -4.42
C THR A 238 16.02 -9.30 -4.21
N PRO A 239 15.25 -9.94 -5.09
CA PRO A 239 15.03 -11.38 -5.04
C PRO A 239 16.34 -12.17 -5.09
N ILE A 240 16.41 -13.23 -4.34
CA ILE A 240 17.60 -14.07 -4.23
C ILE A 240 17.53 -15.18 -5.28
N ALA A 241 18.59 -15.32 -6.08
CA ALA A 241 18.67 -16.39 -7.06
C ALA A 241 18.96 -17.76 -6.40
N LYS A 242 19.72 -17.77 -5.30
CA LYS A 242 20.09 -18.99 -4.57
C LYS A 242 20.33 -18.68 -3.11
N THR A 243 19.81 -19.54 -2.24
CA THR A 243 20.06 -19.50 -0.78
C THR A 243 20.63 -20.84 -0.32
N ASP A 244 21.45 -20.79 0.72
CA ASP A 244 21.94 -21.99 1.42
C ASP A 244 21.63 -21.83 2.91
N THR A 245 20.46 -22.29 3.29
CA THR A 245 19.96 -22.20 4.69
C THR A 245 20.75 -23.09 5.65
N SER A 246 21.50 -24.07 5.15
CA SER A 246 22.33 -24.96 5.99
C SER A 246 23.47 -24.22 6.70
N LYS A 247 23.85 -23.04 6.19
CA LYS A 247 24.89 -22.18 6.78
C LYS A 247 24.36 -21.15 7.77
N ILE A 248 23.04 -21.11 7.97
CA ILE A 248 22.43 -20.26 8.98
C ILE A 248 22.35 -21.09 10.27
N HIS A 249 22.83 -20.54 11.37
CA HIS A 249 22.84 -21.23 12.65
C HIS A 249 22.24 -20.33 13.73
N LEU A 250 21.30 -20.87 14.47
CA LEU A 250 20.75 -20.25 15.67
C LEU A 250 21.41 -20.87 16.92
N TYR A 251 21.81 -20.03 17.83
CA TYR A 251 22.36 -20.45 19.12
C TYR A 251 21.56 -19.83 20.24
N GLU A 252 21.26 -20.63 21.26
CA GLU A 252 20.70 -20.19 22.52
C GLU A 252 21.75 -20.24 23.63
N LYS A 253 21.68 -19.28 24.53
CA LYS A 253 22.55 -19.24 25.70
C LYS A 253 21.78 -19.68 26.93
N ILE A 254 22.20 -20.81 27.51
CA ILE A 254 21.65 -21.33 28.77
C ILE A 254 22.78 -21.18 29.81
N ASP A 255 22.53 -20.40 30.84
CA ASP A 255 23.54 -19.98 31.84
C ASP A 255 24.75 -19.30 31.19
N SER A 256 25.90 -19.98 31.14
CA SER A 256 27.13 -19.50 30.55
C SER A 256 27.53 -20.18 29.23
N LEU A 257 26.77 -21.19 28.79
CA LEU A 257 27.10 -22.03 27.65
C LEU A 257 26.17 -21.74 26.46
N TRP A 258 26.73 -21.89 25.24
CA TRP A 258 26.00 -21.76 24.00
C TRP A 258 25.63 -23.12 23.44
N TYR A 259 24.33 -23.29 23.08
CA TYR A 259 23.79 -24.49 22.48
C TYR A 259 23.21 -24.17 21.11
N ARG A 260 23.33 -25.12 20.19
CA ARG A 260 22.70 -24.99 18.88
C ARG A 260 21.20 -25.24 19.00
N ALA A 261 20.40 -24.22 18.76
CA ALA A 261 18.95 -24.32 18.79
C ALA A 261 18.41 -24.91 17.49
N LYS A 262 17.26 -25.60 17.57
CA LYS A 262 16.51 -26.05 16.39
C LYS A 262 15.61 -24.91 15.91
N TYR A 263 15.55 -24.74 14.60
CA TYR A 263 14.67 -23.76 13.97
C TYR A 263 14.15 -24.32 12.64
N ASN A 264 13.01 -23.78 12.17
CA ASN A 264 12.44 -24.02 10.86
C ASN A 264 12.56 -22.74 10.03
N PHE A 265 12.85 -22.91 8.73
CA PHE A 265 13.00 -21.81 7.80
C PHE A 265 11.78 -21.73 6.90
#